data_c0e56aeba9590b6fd3168ac3705d3f48
#
_entry.id   c0e56aeba9590b6fd3168ac3705d3f48
#
_cell.length_a   1.000
_cell.length_b   1.000
_cell.length_c   1.000
_cell.angle_alpha   90.00
_cell.angle_beta   90.00
_cell.angle_gamma   90.00
#
_symmetry.space_group_name_H-M   'P 1'
#
loop_
_entity.id
_entity.type
_entity.pdbx_description
1 polymer ?
#
loop_
_entity_poly.entity_id
_entity_poly.type
_entity_poly.pdbx_seq_one_letter_code
_entity_poly.pdbx_strand_id
1 'polypeptide(L)'
;MNGSEGMTLPEYFAGVEKGLQTAGVNIEHTITQVVGQAVAAGMTQEQAMQLPQVQQLVAAGQNLEAVGNELTASATTLAPYSNGVNLMSDQTGWGIAPVLGIDYKTGAFNFAAKYEFKTRMRMKNKSDLKEASVISATNKFVNGTSVPEDAPALLTLGAQWSVTDNVRLNAGYHHFFDKSAHWYQHSEKLLDSDTNEYLGGAEWDINDKLQVSGGVQLTRYGLTDEYMNDMSFVVNSWTFGLGAGYKVSDKVKINVAYFQTNYEHYDMNTPEQNMQSLGLNIPAGKNSFTRTNNVFGVGVELTL
;
A
#
# COMPACT_ATOMS: atom_id res chain seq x y z
N MET A 1 10.98 5.69 -0.53
CA MET A 1 12.42 5.93 -0.30
C MET A 1 12.56 7.24 0.44
N ASN A 2 12.71 7.19 1.77
CA ASN A 2 12.91 8.38 2.58
C ASN A 2 14.40 8.68 2.66
N GLY A 3 14.95 9.26 1.57
CA GLY A 3 16.07 10.14 1.73
C GLY A 3 15.58 11.40 2.46
N SER A 4 16.44 12.08 3.20
CA SER A 4 16.16 13.42 3.74
C SER A 4 15.35 14.23 2.73
N GLU A 5 14.28 14.90 3.18
CA GLU A 5 13.36 15.64 2.32
C GLU A 5 14.11 16.40 1.22
N GLY A 6 13.85 16.07 -0.04
CA GLY A 6 14.36 16.75 -1.22
C GLY A 6 15.65 16.23 -1.85
N MET A 7 16.25 15.13 -1.38
CA MET A 7 17.45 14.56 -2.00
C MET A 7 17.11 13.42 -2.96
N THR A 8 17.61 13.49 -4.19
CA THR A 8 17.47 12.40 -5.16
C THR A 8 18.40 11.23 -4.82
N LEU A 9 18.10 10.04 -5.33
CA LEU A 9 18.94 8.86 -5.12
C LEU A 9 20.41 9.08 -5.55
N PRO A 10 20.71 9.69 -6.71
CA PRO A 10 22.08 10.03 -7.10
C PRO A 10 22.77 11.00 -6.13
N GLU A 11 22.05 12.03 -5.65
CA GLU A 11 22.62 12.99 -4.68
C GLU A 11 22.94 12.32 -3.36
N TYR A 12 22.10 11.39 -2.91
CA TYR A 12 22.34 10.59 -1.71
C TYR A 12 23.62 9.76 -1.85
N PHE A 13 23.75 8.98 -2.94
CA PHE A 13 24.96 8.17 -3.18
C PHE A 13 26.22 9.01 -3.31
N ALA A 14 26.15 10.16 -4.01
CA ALA A 14 27.28 11.09 -4.11
C ALA A 14 27.68 11.67 -2.74
N GLY A 15 26.72 11.97 -1.88
CA GLY A 15 26.97 12.43 -0.51
C GLY A 15 27.70 11.39 0.35
N VAL A 16 27.24 10.13 0.28
CA VAL A 16 27.87 9.03 1.03
C VAL A 16 29.27 8.75 0.50
N GLU A 17 29.47 8.71 -0.82
CA GLU A 17 30.79 8.52 -1.44
C GLU A 17 31.80 9.59 -0.98
N LYS A 18 31.37 10.85 -0.98
CA LYS A 18 32.21 11.95 -0.47
C LYS A 18 32.55 11.78 1.01
N GLY A 19 31.62 11.30 1.81
CA GLY A 19 31.84 10.98 3.23
C GLY A 19 32.91 9.89 3.42
N LEU A 20 32.80 8.80 2.65
CA LEU A 20 33.76 7.70 2.68
C LEU A 20 35.16 8.15 2.23
N GLN A 21 35.27 8.93 1.16
CA GLN A 21 36.55 9.50 0.71
C GLN A 21 37.19 10.38 1.80
N THR A 22 36.41 11.24 2.45
CA THR A 22 36.90 12.08 3.55
C THR A 22 37.40 11.25 4.74
N ALA A 23 36.67 10.19 5.09
CA ALA A 23 37.06 9.27 6.15
C ALA A 23 38.35 8.51 5.80
N GLY A 24 38.53 8.08 4.55
CA GLY A 24 39.74 7.43 4.05
C GLY A 24 40.95 8.33 4.16
N VAL A 25 40.83 9.58 3.69
CA VAL A 25 41.93 10.58 3.80
C VAL A 25 42.32 10.83 5.27
N ASN A 26 41.33 10.91 6.17
CA ASN A 26 41.61 11.10 7.60
C ASN A 26 42.35 9.89 8.21
N ILE A 27 42.00 8.65 7.82
CA ILE A 27 42.68 7.44 8.27
C ILE A 27 44.14 7.45 7.77
N GLU A 28 44.40 7.71 6.50
CA GLU A 28 45.74 7.78 5.93
C GLU A 28 46.61 8.84 6.63
N HIS A 29 46.03 10.02 6.86
CA HIS A 29 46.73 11.09 7.60
C HIS A 29 47.06 10.66 9.02
N THR A 30 46.13 10.00 9.71
CA THR A 30 46.36 9.50 11.08
C THR A 30 47.45 8.42 11.12
N ILE A 31 47.43 7.47 10.16
CA ILE A 31 48.48 6.46 10.02
C ILE A 31 49.86 7.15 9.85
N THR A 32 49.92 8.11 8.93
CA THR A 32 51.16 8.87 8.66
C THR A 32 51.71 9.57 9.89
N GLN A 33 50.82 10.18 10.67
CA GLN A 33 51.21 10.85 11.92
C GLN A 33 51.75 9.86 12.97
N VAL A 34 51.03 8.76 13.20
CA VAL A 34 51.40 7.75 14.21
C VAL A 34 52.73 7.08 13.84
N VAL A 35 52.89 6.71 12.58
CA VAL A 35 54.14 6.11 12.07
C VAL A 35 55.27 7.11 12.17
N GLY A 36 55.08 8.39 11.78
CA GLY A 36 56.07 9.42 11.88
C GLY A 36 56.55 9.67 13.33
N GLN A 37 55.65 9.70 14.31
CA GLN A 37 55.96 9.81 15.71
C GLN A 37 56.75 8.62 16.24
N ALA A 38 56.39 7.39 15.85
CA ALA A 38 57.09 6.17 16.25
C ALA A 38 58.52 6.11 15.69
N VAL A 39 58.71 6.53 14.43
CA VAL A 39 60.01 6.63 13.80
C VAL A 39 60.89 7.70 14.48
N ALA A 40 60.31 8.84 14.80
CA ALA A 40 61.02 9.90 15.56
C ALA A 40 61.42 9.43 16.96
N ALA A 41 60.69 8.47 17.55
CA ALA A 41 61.01 7.82 18.82
C ALA A 41 62.05 6.70 18.70
N GLY A 42 62.63 6.43 17.49
CA GLY A 42 63.68 5.46 17.25
C GLY A 42 63.25 4.11 16.76
N MET A 43 61.96 3.92 16.40
CA MET A 43 61.49 2.68 15.77
C MET A 43 61.84 2.66 14.27
N THR A 44 61.99 1.48 13.69
CA THR A 44 62.01 1.36 12.23
C THR A 44 60.60 1.57 11.68
N GLN A 45 60.48 1.96 10.40
CA GLN A 45 59.21 2.10 9.75
C GLN A 45 58.37 0.80 9.79
N GLU A 46 59.04 -0.34 9.60
CA GLU A 46 58.39 -1.65 9.69
C GLU A 46 57.83 -1.93 11.09
N GLN A 47 58.59 -1.59 12.15
CA GLN A 47 58.13 -1.75 13.52
C GLN A 47 56.95 -0.81 13.82
N ALA A 48 56.99 0.42 13.32
CA ALA A 48 55.91 1.39 13.49
C ALA A 48 54.62 0.95 12.79
N MET A 49 54.72 0.32 11.62
CA MET A 49 53.55 -0.26 10.89
C MET A 49 52.93 -1.47 11.60
N GLN A 50 53.68 -2.15 12.48
CA GLN A 50 53.15 -3.25 13.29
C GLN A 50 52.50 -2.86 14.59
N LEU A 51 52.46 -1.55 14.90
CA LEU A 51 51.76 -1.05 16.08
C LEU A 51 50.28 -1.41 16.03
N PRO A 52 49.67 -1.90 17.13
CA PRO A 52 48.29 -2.31 17.14
C PRO A 52 47.30 -1.22 16.65
N GLN A 53 47.55 0.02 17.00
CA GLN A 53 46.75 1.17 16.57
C GLN A 53 46.88 1.45 15.07
N VAL A 54 48.04 1.22 14.45
CA VAL A 54 48.22 1.35 13.00
C VAL A 54 47.49 0.22 12.28
N GLN A 55 47.62 -1.00 12.79
CA GLN A 55 46.91 -2.16 12.23
C GLN A 55 45.38 -2.01 12.29
N GLN A 56 44.85 -1.42 13.37
CA GLN A 56 43.43 -1.10 13.48
C GLN A 56 43.01 -0.05 12.44
N LEU A 57 43.81 0.98 12.21
CA LEU A 57 43.54 2.01 11.20
C LEU A 57 43.61 1.44 9.78
N VAL A 58 44.54 0.55 9.49
CA VAL A 58 44.66 -0.14 8.20
C VAL A 58 43.41 -1.01 7.97
N ALA A 59 42.99 -1.79 8.97
CA ALA A 59 41.78 -2.59 8.89
C ALA A 59 40.52 -1.71 8.69
N ALA A 60 40.45 -0.55 9.36
CA ALA A 60 39.35 0.40 9.15
C ALA A 60 39.34 0.95 7.71
N GLY A 61 40.53 1.26 7.14
CA GLY A 61 40.65 1.67 5.74
C GLY A 61 40.18 0.61 4.75
N GLN A 62 40.57 -0.65 4.98
CA GLN A 62 40.11 -1.79 4.14
C GLN A 62 38.58 -1.98 4.23
N ASN A 63 37.99 -1.82 5.40
CA ASN A 63 36.54 -1.87 5.57
C ASN A 63 35.84 -0.73 4.83
N LEU A 64 36.40 0.49 4.87
CA LEU A 64 35.87 1.62 4.11
C LEU A 64 35.91 1.39 2.60
N GLU A 65 36.99 0.79 2.08
CA GLU A 65 37.10 0.45 0.67
C GLU A 65 36.07 -0.61 0.28
N ALA A 66 35.88 -1.65 1.10
CA ALA A 66 34.84 -2.66 0.87
C ALA A 66 33.41 -2.02 0.82
N VAL A 67 33.09 -1.15 1.78
CA VAL A 67 31.84 -0.40 1.81
C VAL A 67 31.69 0.49 0.57
N GLY A 68 32.74 1.15 0.13
CA GLY A 68 32.75 1.98 -1.08
C GLY A 68 32.45 1.17 -2.35
N ASN A 69 33.03 -0.04 -2.46
CA ASN A 69 32.77 -0.93 -3.58
C ASN A 69 31.31 -1.44 -3.60
N GLU A 70 30.74 -1.82 -2.45
CA GLU A 70 29.34 -2.22 -2.32
C GLU A 70 28.39 -1.05 -2.64
N LEU A 71 28.72 0.14 -2.20
CA LEU A 71 27.96 1.36 -2.51
C LEU A 71 27.93 1.64 -4.01
N THR A 72 29.10 1.57 -4.67
CA THR A 72 29.23 1.76 -6.11
C THR A 72 28.43 0.73 -6.89
N ALA A 73 28.46 -0.53 -6.48
CA ALA A 73 27.68 -1.60 -7.07
C ALA A 73 26.17 -1.34 -6.91
N SER A 74 25.75 -0.91 -5.71
CA SER A 74 24.36 -0.53 -5.42
C SER A 74 23.92 0.68 -6.23
N ALA A 75 24.75 1.72 -6.31
CA ALA A 75 24.47 2.92 -7.12
C ALA A 75 24.32 2.57 -8.60
N THR A 76 25.20 1.72 -9.14
CA THR A 76 25.13 1.23 -10.52
C THR A 76 23.84 0.46 -10.78
N THR A 77 23.44 -0.42 -9.87
CA THR A 77 22.23 -1.23 -9.96
C THR A 77 20.97 -0.37 -9.92
N LEU A 78 20.97 0.70 -9.12
CA LEU A 78 19.82 1.59 -8.94
C LEU A 78 19.80 2.78 -9.91
N ALA A 79 20.91 3.08 -10.61
CA ALA A 79 21.00 4.19 -11.55
C ALA A 79 19.88 4.22 -12.61
N PRO A 80 19.44 3.09 -13.22
CA PRO A 80 18.32 3.09 -14.17
C PRO A 80 17.00 3.55 -13.55
N TYR A 81 16.87 3.51 -12.24
CA TYR A 81 15.65 3.84 -11.50
C TYR A 81 15.72 5.21 -10.80
N SER A 82 16.77 5.99 -11.02
CA SER A 82 16.99 7.30 -10.38
C SER A 82 15.88 8.31 -10.68
N ASN A 83 15.25 8.20 -11.84
CA ASN A 83 14.13 9.03 -12.26
C ASN A 83 12.75 8.38 -12.01
N GLY A 84 12.70 7.35 -11.16
CA GLY A 84 11.52 6.54 -10.91
C GLY A 84 11.33 5.42 -11.93
N VAL A 85 10.26 4.65 -11.74
CA VAL A 85 9.87 3.56 -12.65
C VAL A 85 8.59 3.95 -13.35
N ASN A 86 8.62 3.97 -14.68
CA ASN A 86 7.41 4.08 -15.49
C ASN A 86 7.04 2.66 -15.95
N LEU A 87 6.01 2.10 -15.33
CA LEU A 87 5.53 0.75 -15.60
C LEU A 87 4.11 0.80 -16.16
N MET A 88 3.95 0.35 -17.39
CA MET A 88 2.65 0.10 -18.01
C MET A 88 2.31 -1.38 -17.92
N SER A 89 1.18 -1.72 -17.31
CA SER A 89 0.75 -3.10 -17.16
C SER A 89 -0.75 -3.26 -17.31
N ASP A 90 -1.14 -4.19 -18.18
CA ASP A 90 -2.50 -4.70 -18.29
C ASP A 90 -2.55 -6.08 -17.63
N GLN A 91 -3.54 -6.29 -16.76
CA GLN A 91 -3.79 -7.57 -16.13
C GLN A 91 -5.13 -8.13 -16.58
N THR A 92 -5.14 -9.36 -17.07
CA THR A 92 -6.37 -10.05 -17.49
C THR A 92 -6.52 -11.37 -16.78
N GLY A 93 -7.73 -11.66 -16.34
CA GLY A 93 -8.08 -12.91 -15.67
C GLY A 93 -9.59 -13.14 -15.70
N TRP A 94 -10.01 -14.34 -15.34
CA TRP A 94 -11.40 -14.68 -15.16
C TRP A 94 -11.57 -15.65 -14.00
N GLY A 95 -12.77 -15.68 -13.45
CA GLY A 95 -13.11 -16.58 -12.38
C GLY A 95 -14.63 -16.74 -12.27
N ILE A 96 -15.07 -17.71 -11.48
CA ILE A 96 -16.50 -18.02 -11.24
C ILE A 96 -16.75 -17.91 -9.74
N ALA A 97 -17.73 -17.11 -9.36
CA ALA A 97 -18.21 -16.99 -7.99
C ALA A 97 -19.65 -17.51 -7.93
N PRO A 98 -19.92 -18.68 -7.34
CA PRO A 98 -21.28 -19.05 -6.95
C PRO A 98 -21.82 -18.04 -5.94
N VAL A 99 -23.11 -17.75 -6.01
CA VAL A 99 -23.79 -16.84 -5.07
C VAL A 99 -25.04 -17.56 -4.54
N LEU A 100 -25.20 -17.57 -3.23
CA LEU A 100 -26.40 -18.03 -2.55
C LEU A 100 -27.04 -16.86 -1.82
N GLY A 101 -28.34 -16.72 -1.92
CA GLY A 101 -29.07 -15.67 -1.24
C GLY A 101 -30.45 -16.14 -0.78
N ILE A 102 -30.89 -15.52 0.31
CA ILE A 102 -32.24 -15.69 0.85
C ILE A 102 -32.79 -14.31 1.21
N ASP A 103 -34.05 -14.13 0.92
CA ASP A 103 -34.82 -12.94 1.29
C ASP A 103 -36.09 -13.38 2.00
N TYR A 104 -36.39 -12.77 3.15
CA TYR A 104 -37.55 -13.13 3.97
C TYR A 104 -38.29 -11.90 4.45
N LYS A 105 -39.50 -11.71 3.94
CA LYS A 105 -40.41 -10.62 4.30
C LYS A 105 -41.46 -11.06 5.30
N THR A 106 -41.59 -10.34 6.41
CA THR A 106 -42.63 -10.59 7.42
C THR A 106 -43.14 -9.25 7.99
N GLY A 107 -44.45 -8.99 7.75
CA GLY A 107 -45.07 -7.72 8.15
C GLY A 107 -44.31 -6.52 7.58
N ALA A 108 -43.88 -5.61 8.45
CA ALA A 108 -43.12 -4.42 8.12
C ALA A 108 -41.60 -4.65 7.93
N PHE A 109 -41.12 -5.87 8.13
CA PHE A 109 -39.69 -6.18 8.08
C PHE A 109 -39.34 -7.02 6.85
N ASN A 110 -38.18 -6.76 6.29
CA ASN A 110 -37.55 -7.61 5.30
C ASN A 110 -36.11 -7.91 5.75
N PHE A 111 -35.69 -9.17 5.71
CA PHE A 111 -34.36 -9.63 6.05
C PHE A 111 -33.75 -10.34 4.85
N ALA A 112 -32.49 -10.03 4.56
CA ALA A 112 -31.76 -10.65 3.47
C ALA A 112 -30.39 -11.14 3.96
N ALA A 113 -29.98 -12.28 3.43
CA ALA A 113 -28.61 -12.77 3.58
C ALA A 113 -28.11 -13.26 2.22
N LYS A 114 -26.88 -12.91 1.88
CA LYS A 114 -26.21 -13.33 0.66
C LYS A 114 -24.81 -13.77 0.99
N TYR A 115 -24.36 -14.89 0.41
CA TYR A 115 -23.00 -15.36 0.46
C TYR A 115 -22.45 -15.53 -0.95
N GLU A 116 -21.43 -14.77 -1.26
CA GLU A 116 -20.65 -14.88 -2.49
C GLU A 116 -19.39 -15.68 -2.20
N PHE A 117 -19.24 -16.82 -2.88
CA PHE A 117 -18.07 -17.66 -2.67
C PHE A 117 -16.81 -16.99 -3.24
N LYS A 118 -15.67 -17.31 -2.63
CA LYS A 118 -14.38 -16.85 -3.10
C LYS A 118 -14.17 -17.17 -4.58
N THR A 119 -13.83 -16.17 -5.37
CA THR A 119 -13.47 -16.35 -6.77
C THR A 119 -11.97 -16.54 -6.88
N ARG A 120 -11.56 -17.74 -7.25
CA ARG A 120 -10.14 -17.98 -7.57
C ARG A 120 -9.81 -17.34 -8.89
N MET A 121 -8.82 -16.44 -8.88
CA MET A 121 -8.36 -15.76 -10.09
C MET A 121 -6.85 -15.83 -10.22
N ARG A 122 -6.41 -15.97 -11.47
CA ARG A 122 -5.02 -15.77 -11.86
C ARG A 122 -4.98 -14.69 -12.91
N MET A 123 -4.31 -13.59 -12.56
CA MET A 123 -4.16 -12.44 -13.44
C MET A 123 -2.91 -12.60 -14.28
N LYS A 124 -3.07 -12.67 -15.60
CA LYS A 124 -1.95 -12.72 -16.54
C LYS A 124 -1.50 -11.31 -16.87
N ASN A 125 -0.21 -11.06 -16.72
CA ASN A 125 0.42 -9.77 -16.98
C ASN A 125 0.77 -9.59 -18.44
N LYS A 126 0.44 -8.42 -18.98
CA LYS A 126 0.98 -7.87 -20.21
C LYS A 126 1.57 -6.50 -19.87
N SER A 127 2.89 -6.42 -19.79
CA SER A 127 3.58 -5.21 -19.32
C SER A 127 4.87 -4.97 -20.11
N ASP A 128 5.45 -3.82 -19.91
CA ASP A 128 6.78 -3.45 -20.42
C ASP A 128 7.94 -3.95 -19.54
N LEU A 129 7.65 -4.46 -18.33
CA LEU A 129 8.63 -5.09 -17.43
C LEU A 129 8.94 -6.52 -17.88
N LYS A 130 10.05 -6.71 -18.63
CA LYS A 130 10.40 -8.03 -19.20
C LYS A 130 10.94 -9.01 -18.19
N GLU A 131 11.65 -8.52 -17.18
CA GLU A 131 12.34 -9.32 -16.16
C GLU A 131 12.11 -8.73 -14.77
N ALA A 132 12.29 -9.54 -13.73
CA ALA A 132 12.22 -9.06 -12.36
C ALA A 132 13.29 -7.99 -12.11
N SER A 133 12.92 -6.95 -11.42
CA SER A 133 13.80 -5.83 -11.07
C SER A 133 14.21 -5.90 -9.60
N VAL A 134 15.18 -5.10 -9.21
CA VAL A 134 15.59 -4.90 -7.81
C VAL A 134 14.48 -4.22 -6.99
N ILE A 135 13.52 -3.57 -7.67
CA ILE A 135 12.35 -2.97 -7.04
C ILE A 135 11.27 -4.05 -6.89
N SER A 136 11.30 -4.77 -5.78
CA SER A 136 10.45 -5.95 -5.54
C SER A 136 8.95 -5.69 -5.74
N ALA A 137 8.47 -4.48 -5.43
CA ALA A 137 7.08 -4.09 -5.60
C ALA A 137 6.58 -4.17 -7.06
N THR A 138 7.47 -3.98 -8.04
CA THR A 138 7.13 -4.07 -9.46
C THR A 138 7.09 -5.51 -9.99
N ASN A 139 7.68 -6.46 -9.27
CA ASN A 139 7.85 -7.85 -9.74
C ASN A 139 6.54 -8.61 -9.85
N LYS A 140 5.46 -8.14 -9.19
CA LYS A 140 4.10 -8.62 -9.42
C LYS A 140 3.68 -8.51 -10.89
N PHE A 141 4.24 -7.55 -11.64
CA PHE A 141 3.82 -7.17 -12.98
C PHE A 141 4.75 -7.65 -14.10
N VAL A 142 5.68 -8.56 -13.84
CA VAL A 142 6.58 -9.10 -14.88
C VAL A 142 5.77 -9.67 -16.04
N ASN A 143 6.15 -9.25 -17.26
CA ASN A 143 5.43 -9.60 -18.47
C ASN A 143 5.31 -11.11 -18.69
N GLY A 144 4.12 -11.57 -19.08
CA GLY A 144 3.84 -12.97 -19.36
C GLY A 144 3.65 -13.86 -18.13
N THR A 145 3.94 -13.37 -16.91
CA THR A 145 3.69 -14.11 -15.67
C THR A 145 2.20 -14.12 -15.32
N SER A 146 1.79 -15.09 -14.50
CA SER A 146 0.45 -15.16 -13.94
C SER A 146 0.51 -15.15 -12.43
N VAL A 147 -0.15 -14.20 -11.80
CA VAL A 147 -0.15 -14.00 -10.36
C VAL A 147 -1.52 -14.30 -9.76
N PRO A 148 -1.59 -14.87 -8.54
CA PRO A 148 -2.85 -15.06 -7.85
C PRO A 148 -3.40 -13.69 -7.40
N GLU A 149 -4.71 -13.50 -7.58
CA GLU A 149 -5.44 -12.30 -7.18
C GLU A 149 -6.91 -12.67 -6.95
N ASP A 150 -7.16 -13.52 -5.96
CA ASP A 150 -8.49 -14.00 -5.64
C ASP A 150 -9.39 -12.83 -5.20
N ALA A 151 -10.67 -12.83 -5.63
CA ALA A 151 -11.67 -12.03 -4.96
C ALA A 151 -12.11 -12.78 -3.69
N PRO A 152 -12.06 -12.16 -2.50
CA PRO A 152 -12.44 -12.80 -1.24
C PRO A 152 -13.92 -13.21 -1.26
N ALA A 153 -14.29 -14.19 -0.44
CA ALA A 153 -15.69 -14.46 -0.19
C ALA A 153 -16.34 -13.28 0.53
N LEU A 154 -17.63 -13.06 0.33
CA LEU A 154 -18.39 -11.97 0.93
C LEU A 154 -19.70 -12.50 1.54
N LEU A 155 -19.88 -12.24 2.84
CA LEU A 155 -21.16 -12.37 3.52
C LEU A 155 -21.82 -10.99 3.58
N THR A 156 -23.02 -10.88 3.05
CA THR A 156 -23.88 -9.70 3.15
C THR A 156 -25.10 -10.04 3.99
N LEU A 157 -25.39 -9.24 5.01
CA LEU A 157 -26.62 -9.30 5.78
C LEU A 157 -27.34 -7.96 5.65
N GLY A 158 -28.66 -8.00 5.51
CA GLY A 158 -29.48 -6.82 5.38
C GLY A 158 -30.79 -6.94 6.18
N ALA A 159 -31.23 -5.82 6.72
CA ALA A 159 -32.55 -5.67 7.31
C ALA A 159 -33.18 -4.36 6.87
N GLN A 160 -34.45 -4.42 6.54
CA GLN A 160 -35.28 -3.24 6.23
C GLN A 160 -36.49 -3.21 7.14
N TRP A 161 -36.83 -2.07 7.64
CA TRP A 161 -38.06 -1.81 8.39
C TRP A 161 -38.88 -0.72 7.69
N SER A 162 -40.08 -1.08 7.24
CA SER A 162 -41.10 -0.12 6.76
C SER A 162 -41.77 0.51 7.99
N VAL A 163 -41.23 1.66 8.43
CA VAL A 163 -41.73 2.39 9.62
C VAL A 163 -43.17 2.87 9.38
N THR A 164 -43.40 3.35 8.15
CA THR A 164 -44.71 3.73 7.63
C THR A 164 -44.79 3.26 6.17
N ASP A 165 -45.91 3.50 5.51
CA ASP A 165 -46.08 3.14 4.08
C ASP A 165 -45.10 3.88 3.17
N ASN A 166 -44.58 5.02 3.61
CA ASN A 166 -43.70 5.88 2.83
C ASN A 166 -42.30 6.11 3.42
N VAL A 167 -41.98 5.50 4.58
CA VAL A 167 -40.65 5.62 5.22
C VAL A 167 -40.09 4.24 5.49
N ARG A 168 -38.87 3.99 4.99
CA ARG A 168 -38.11 2.76 5.19
C ARG A 168 -36.76 3.06 5.82
N LEU A 169 -36.36 2.28 6.80
CA LEU A 169 -35.04 2.25 7.40
C LEU A 169 -34.33 0.98 6.97
N ASN A 170 -33.04 1.10 6.66
CA ASN A 170 -32.21 -0.01 6.21
C ASN A 170 -30.96 -0.10 7.09
N ALA A 171 -30.58 -1.32 7.42
CA ALA A 171 -29.29 -1.65 8.05
C ALA A 171 -28.62 -2.79 7.26
N GLY A 172 -27.31 -2.72 7.14
CA GLY A 172 -26.55 -3.72 6.43
C GLY A 172 -25.22 -4.01 7.09
N TYR A 173 -24.72 -5.20 6.82
CA TYR A 173 -23.40 -5.65 7.24
C TYR A 173 -22.75 -6.46 6.13
N HIS A 174 -21.50 -6.12 5.82
CA HIS A 174 -20.64 -6.87 4.92
C HIS A 174 -19.44 -7.40 5.66
N HIS A 175 -19.11 -8.66 5.43
CA HIS A 175 -17.88 -9.28 5.92
C HIS A 175 -17.14 -9.90 4.74
N PHE A 176 -15.98 -9.35 4.43
CA PHE A 176 -15.08 -9.85 3.41
C PHE A 176 -14.08 -10.79 4.05
N PHE A 177 -13.95 -12.01 3.55
CA PHE A 177 -13.01 -13.01 4.06
C PHE A 177 -11.63 -12.84 3.42
N ASP A 178 -11.02 -11.65 3.58
CA ASP A 178 -9.77 -11.27 2.92
C ASP A 178 -8.62 -12.21 3.26
N LYS A 179 -8.49 -12.60 4.53
CA LYS A 179 -7.42 -13.50 5.01
C LYS A 179 -7.51 -14.91 4.43
N SER A 180 -8.65 -15.29 3.86
CA SER A 180 -8.86 -16.56 3.17
C SER A 180 -8.62 -16.48 1.66
N ALA A 181 -8.44 -15.30 1.09
CA ALA A 181 -8.06 -15.10 -0.31
C ALA A 181 -6.65 -15.65 -0.56
N HIS A 182 -6.24 -15.66 -1.82
CA HIS A 182 -4.87 -15.97 -2.18
C HIS A 182 -4.38 -14.88 -3.12
N TRP A 183 -3.53 -14.00 -2.58
CA TRP A 183 -2.96 -12.87 -3.29
C TRP A 183 -1.46 -13.07 -3.56
N TYR A 184 -0.90 -12.22 -4.39
CA TYR A 184 0.52 -12.26 -4.72
C TYR A 184 1.37 -12.21 -3.44
N GLN A 185 2.36 -13.13 -3.35
CA GLN A 185 3.26 -13.29 -2.19
C GLN A 185 2.54 -13.53 -0.85
N HIS A 186 1.29 -14.02 -0.89
CA HIS A 186 0.47 -14.23 0.30
C HIS A 186 0.25 -12.96 1.14
N SER A 187 0.10 -11.81 0.46
CA SER A 187 -0.11 -10.52 1.16
C SER A 187 -1.39 -10.49 2.01
N GLU A 188 -2.37 -11.37 1.74
CA GLU A 188 -3.55 -11.56 2.60
C GLU A 188 -3.20 -11.96 4.03
N LYS A 189 -2.05 -12.62 4.24
CA LYS A 189 -1.59 -13.05 5.58
C LYS A 189 -0.99 -11.91 6.40
N LEU A 190 -0.64 -10.82 5.74
CA LEU A 190 -0.13 -9.62 6.40
C LEU A 190 -1.24 -8.79 7.04
N LEU A 191 -2.52 -9.08 6.73
CA LEU A 191 -3.66 -8.45 7.38
C LEU A 191 -3.83 -9.00 8.82
N ASP A 192 -4.19 -8.13 9.75
CA ASP A 192 -4.54 -8.49 11.13
C ASP A 192 -5.91 -9.16 11.19
N SER A 193 -6.90 -8.59 10.52
CA SER A 193 -8.28 -9.11 10.46
C SER A 193 -8.90 -8.96 9.08
N ASP A 194 -10.05 -9.60 8.90
CA ASP A 194 -10.91 -9.47 7.73
C ASP A 194 -11.60 -8.10 7.70
N THR A 195 -11.97 -7.62 6.51
CA THR A 195 -12.68 -6.35 6.33
C THR A 195 -14.14 -6.47 6.74
N ASN A 196 -14.61 -5.45 7.43
CA ASN A 196 -16.01 -5.33 7.87
C ASN A 196 -16.59 -3.98 7.44
N GLU A 197 -17.83 -4.00 6.96
CA GLU A 197 -18.59 -2.80 6.63
C GLU A 197 -19.93 -2.79 7.34
N TYR A 198 -20.28 -1.65 7.89
CA TYR A 198 -21.54 -1.41 8.59
C TYR A 198 -22.28 -0.29 7.84
N LEU A 199 -23.53 -0.56 7.48
CA LEU A 199 -24.34 0.34 6.66
C LEU A 199 -25.64 0.69 7.38
N GLY A 200 -26.07 1.91 7.23
CA GLY A 200 -27.36 2.38 7.70
C GLY A 200 -27.92 3.44 6.79
N GLY A 201 -29.23 3.41 6.56
CA GLY A 201 -29.86 4.37 5.66
C GLY A 201 -31.36 4.49 5.88
N ALA A 202 -31.90 5.53 5.26
CA ALA A 202 -33.34 5.79 5.23
C ALA A 202 -33.78 6.19 3.83
N GLU A 203 -34.99 5.79 3.50
CA GLU A 203 -35.68 6.20 2.28
C GLU A 203 -37.04 6.78 2.66
N TRP A 204 -37.42 7.86 1.97
CA TRP A 204 -38.70 8.52 2.16
C TRP A 204 -39.36 8.82 0.80
N ASP A 205 -40.54 8.25 0.57
CA ASP A 205 -41.39 8.58 -0.53
C ASP A 205 -42.17 9.83 -0.14
N ILE A 206 -41.68 11.03 -0.53
CA ILE A 206 -42.32 12.32 -0.21
C ILE A 206 -43.73 12.38 -0.81
N ASN A 207 -43.88 11.85 -2.01
CA ASN A 207 -45.12 11.65 -2.72
C ASN A 207 -44.98 10.56 -3.79
N ASP A 208 -46.02 10.29 -4.56
CA ASP A 208 -46.04 9.23 -5.60
C ASP A 208 -44.98 9.40 -6.70
N LYS A 209 -44.36 10.57 -6.82
CA LYS A 209 -43.39 10.89 -7.86
C LYS A 209 -41.98 11.08 -7.30
N LEU A 210 -41.81 11.54 -6.07
CA LEU A 210 -40.53 11.92 -5.51
C LEU A 210 -40.16 11.06 -4.30
N GLN A 211 -39.05 10.35 -4.44
CA GLN A 211 -38.37 9.60 -3.37
C GLN A 211 -37.04 10.25 -3.06
N VAL A 212 -36.68 10.34 -1.79
CA VAL A 212 -35.34 10.75 -1.35
C VAL A 212 -34.74 9.68 -0.45
N SER A 213 -33.43 9.60 -0.42
CA SER A 213 -32.70 8.64 0.42
C SER A 213 -31.42 9.26 0.98
N GLY A 214 -30.97 8.73 2.10
CA GLY A 214 -29.70 9.07 2.69
C GLY A 214 -29.16 7.91 3.49
N GLY A 215 -27.83 7.79 3.55
CA GLY A 215 -27.22 6.68 4.28
C GLY A 215 -25.76 6.97 4.64
N VAL A 216 -25.26 6.11 5.52
CA VAL A 216 -23.87 6.12 5.98
C VAL A 216 -23.30 4.71 5.91
N GLN A 217 -22.00 4.62 5.70
CA GLN A 217 -21.25 3.37 5.72
C GLN A 217 -19.95 3.59 6.49
N LEU A 218 -19.58 2.61 7.29
CA LEU A 218 -18.28 2.53 7.97
C LEU A 218 -17.56 1.31 7.44
N THR A 219 -16.34 1.48 6.92
CA THR A 219 -15.48 0.38 6.47
C THR A 219 -14.28 0.28 7.40
N ARG A 220 -14.00 -0.93 7.88
CA ARG A 220 -12.89 -1.27 8.76
C ARG A 220 -12.07 -2.39 8.15
N TYR A 221 -10.81 -2.08 7.85
CA TYR A 221 -9.83 -3.01 7.32
C TYR A 221 -8.90 -3.50 8.43
N GLY A 222 -8.44 -4.73 8.36
CA GLY A 222 -7.41 -5.27 9.24
C GLY A 222 -6.00 -4.91 8.78
N LEU A 223 -5.67 -3.62 8.74
CA LEU A 223 -4.41 -3.13 8.18
C LEU A 223 -3.25 -3.29 9.16
N THR A 224 -2.07 -3.59 8.61
CA THR A 224 -0.79 -3.58 9.31
C THR A 224 0.24 -2.77 8.51
N ASP A 225 1.31 -2.33 9.15
CA ASP A 225 2.41 -1.63 8.47
C ASP A 225 3.08 -2.52 7.41
N GLU A 226 3.08 -3.85 7.61
CA GLU A 226 3.64 -4.81 6.66
C GLU A 226 2.78 -4.97 5.39
N TYR A 227 1.45 -4.80 5.53
CA TYR A 227 0.51 -4.89 4.39
C TYR A 227 0.52 -3.62 3.54
N MET A 228 0.68 -2.46 4.17
CA MET A 228 0.59 -1.16 3.51
C MET A 228 1.76 -0.92 2.54
N ASN A 229 1.46 -0.39 1.37
CA ASN A 229 2.47 -0.03 0.36
C ASN A 229 1.99 1.14 -0.51
N ASP A 230 2.93 1.80 -1.19
CA ASP A 230 2.66 3.00 -1.99
C ASP A 230 1.91 2.71 -3.30
N MET A 231 1.97 1.48 -3.80
CA MET A 231 1.39 1.14 -5.12
C MET A 231 -0.11 0.85 -5.04
N SER A 232 -0.57 0.35 -3.91
CA SER A 232 -1.98 0.05 -3.68
C SER A 232 -2.24 0.12 -2.19
N PHE A 233 -3.04 1.07 -1.76
CA PHE A 233 -3.42 1.18 -0.37
C PHE A 233 -4.93 1.34 -0.20
N VAL A 234 -5.41 0.78 0.88
CA VAL A 234 -6.76 0.97 1.42
C VAL A 234 -6.62 1.46 2.84
N VAL A 235 -7.53 2.26 3.31
CA VAL A 235 -7.55 2.73 4.70
C VAL A 235 -8.98 2.76 5.19
N ASN A 236 -9.18 2.65 6.50
CA ASN A 236 -10.49 2.77 7.11
C ASN A 236 -11.22 4.02 6.62
N SER A 237 -12.51 3.92 6.46
CA SER A 237 -13.28 5.02 5.91
C SER A 237 -14.69 5.10 6.49
N TRP A 238 -15.28 6.26 6.31
CA TRP A 238 -16.71 6.47 6.45
C TRP A 238 -17.25 7.21 5.23
N THR A 239 -18.42 6.81 4.80
CA THR A 239 -19.10 7.36 3.62
C THR A 239 -20.45 7.88 4.04
N PHE A 240 -20.87 9.03 3.52
CA PHE A 240 -22.27 9.40 3.50
C PHE A 240 -22.76 9.51 2.07
N GLY A 241 -24.01 9.17 1.86
CA GLY A 241 -24.65 9.25 0.54
C GLY A 241 -26.04 9.86 0.63
N LEU A 242 -26.40 10.57 -0.43
CA LEU A 242 -27.74 11.15 -0.64
C LEU A 242 -28.24 10.74 -2.01
N GLY A 243 -29.52 10.45 -2.13
CA GLY A 243 -30.14 10.08 -3.38
C GLY A 243 -31.54 10.68 -3.53
N ALA A 244 -31.95 10.87 -4.77
CA ALA A 244 -33.32 11.23 -5.12
C ALA A 244 -33.75 10.49 -6.39
N GLY A 245 -34.98 10.00 -6.40
CA GLY A 245 -35.63 9.40 -7.56
C GLY A 245 -36.91 10.16 -7.92
N TYR A 246 -37.04 10.54 -9.19
CA TYR A 246 -38.23 11.25 -9.68
C TYR A 246 -38.88 10.48 -10.83
N LYS A 247 -40.16 10.12 -10.65
CA LYS A 247 -41.00 9.53 -11.71
C LYS A 247 -41.47 10.64 -12.65
N VAL A 248 -40.86 10.68 -13.83
CA VAL A 248 -41.25 11.61 -14.89
C VAL A 248 -42.57 11.17 -15.51
N SER A 249 -42.78 9.87 -15.61
CA SER A 249 -44.01 9.20 -16.06
C SER A 249 -44.14 7.81 -15.41
N ASP A 250 -45.22 7.11 -15.65
CA ASP A 250 -45.42 5.76 -15.15
C ASP A 250 -44.38 4.74 -15.70
N LYS A 251 -43.69 5.12 -16.78
CA LYS A 251 -42.67 4.28 -17.44
C LYS A 251 -41.25 4.76 -17.24
N VAL A 252 -41.03 5.98 -16.74
CA VAL A 252 -39.71 6.60 -16.66
C VAL A 252 -39.45 7.17 -15.28
N LYS A 253 -38.42 6.70 -14.60
CA LYS A 253 -37.91 7.26 -13.36
C LYS A 253 -36.43 7.69 -13.55
N ILE A 254 -36.11 8.90 -13.15
CA ILE A 254 -34.73 9.40 -13.11
C ILE A 254 -34.24 9.33 -11.67
N ASN A 255 -33.05 8.76 -11.48
CA ASN A 255 -32.40 8.66 -10.20
C ASN A 255 -31.10 9.49 -10.25
N VAL A 256 -30.87 10.27 -9.20
CA VAL A 256 -29.61 10.99 -8.98
C VAL A 256 -29.05 10.59 -7.62
N ALA A 257 -27.75 10.47 -7.53
CA ALA A 257 -27.08 10.11 -6.29
C ALA A 257 -25.75 10.86 -6.17
N TYR A 258 -25.42 11.17 -4.94
CA TYR A 258 -24.10 11.66 -4.56
C TYR A 258 -23.63 10.91 -3.33
N PHE A 259 -22.36 10.53 -3.31
CA PHE A 259 -21.72 10.08 -2.07
C PHE A 259 -20.29 10.59 -1.96
N GLN A 260 -19.88 10.77 -0.73
CA GLN A 260 -18.52 11.15 -0.36
C GLN A 260 -17.97 10.11 0.61
N THR A 261 -16.81 9.57 0.26
CA THR A 261 -16.03 8.69 1.14
C THR A 261 -14.85 9.48 1.70
N ASN A 262 -14.79 9.55 3.03
CA ASN A 262 -13.69 10.14 3.77
C ASN A 262 -12.85 9.01 4.35
N TYR A 263 -11.62 8.92 3.89
CA TYR A 263 -10.68 7.92 4.34
C TYR A 263 -9.95 8.43 5.57
N GLU A 264 -9.81 7.58 6.56
CA GLU A 264 -9.03 7.88 7.76
C GLU A 264 -7.55 8.03 7.39
N HIS A 265 -6.82 8.72 8.22
CA HIS A 265 -5.39 8.85 8.09
C HIS A 265 -4.73 7.57 8.60
N TYR A 266 -3.86 6.96 7.80
CA TYR A 266 -3.06 5.81 8.22
C TYR A 266 -1.58 6.20 8.20
N ASP A 267 -0.93 6.05 9.33
CA ASP A 267 0.48 6.34 9.51
C ASP A 267 1.26 5.02 9.64
N MET A 268 2.00 4.67 8.60
CA MET A 268 2.90 3.53 8.60
C MET A 268 4.26 3.95 9.14
N ASN A 269 4.72 3.29 10.19
CA ASN A 269 6.05 3.52 10.73
C ASN A 269 7.06 2.58 10.06
N THR A 270 8.07 3.16 9.44
CA THR A 270 9.23 2.41 8.94
C THR A 270 10.31 2.41 10.01
N PRO A 271 10.71 1.23 10.53
CA PRO A 271 11.75 1.17 11.55
C PRO A 271 13.09 1.65 11.00
N GLU A 272 13.95 2.11 11.89
CA GLU A 272 15.35 2.39 11.57
C GLU A 272 16.01 1.13 11.01
N GLN A 273 16.64 1.27 9.85
CA GLN A 273 17.38 0.19 9.21
C GLN A 273 18.87 0.50 9.29
N ASN A 274 19.55 -0.24 10.15
CA ASN A 274 21.01 -0.15 10.28
C ASN A 274 21.67 -1.18 9.36
N MET A 275 22.10 -0.73 8.19
CA MET A 275 22.86 -1.53 7.24
C MET A 275 24.35 -1.42 7.58
N GLN A 276 24.77 -2.07 8.68
CA GLN A 276 26.16 -2.01 9.17
C GLN A 276 27.20 -2.40 8.12
N SER A 277 26.86 -3.36 7.25
CA SER A 277 27.74 -3.78 6.14
C SER A 277 27.99 -2.66 5.11
N LEU A 278 27.08 -1.69 5.01
CA LEU A 278 27.20 -0.57 4.10
C LEU A 278 27.54 0.74 4.82
N GLY A 279 27.73 0.72 6.15
CA GLY A 279 27.91 1.92 6.94
C GLY A 279 26.71 2.89 6.86
N LEU A 280 25.54 2.40 6.44
CA LEU A 280 24.35 3.19 6.22
C LEU A 280 23.39 3.02 7.39
N ASN A 281 22.93 4.14 7.93
CA ASN A 281 21.85 4.19 8.87
C ASN A 281 20.67 4.93 8.21
N ILE A 282 19.62 4.21 7.85
CA ILE A 282 18.37 4.79 7.36
C ILE A 282 17.53 5.09 8.60
N PRO A 283 17.30 6.38 8.93
CA PRO A 283 16.54 6.72 10.13
C PRO A 283 15.11 6.18 10.03
N ALA A 284 14.51 5.94 11.17
CA ALA A 284 13.08 5.65 11.25
C ALA A 284 12.28 6.73 10.53
N GLY A 285 11.30 6.30 9.76
CA GLY A 285 10.45 7.18 8.96
C GLY A 285 8.98 6.94 9.23
N LYS A 286 8.15 7.81 8.65
CA LYS A 286 6.70 7.71 8.73
C LYS A 286 6.10 8.03 7.36
N ASN A 287 5.33 7.11 6.82
CA ASN A 287 4.55 7.31 5.61
C ASN A 287 3.08 7.50 5.99
N SER A 288 2.46 8.52 5.44
CA SER A 288 1.07 8.86 5.73
C SER A 288 0.20 8.65 4.50
N PHE A 289 -0.90 7.92 4.68
CA PHE A 289 -1.84 7.58 3.63
C PHE A 289 -3.22 8.18 3.95
N THR A 290 -3.77 8.93 3.00
CA THR A 290 -5.14 9.46 3.07
C THR A 290 -5.68 9.70 1.67
N ARG A 291 -7.02 9.70 1.54
CA ARG A 291 -7.70 10.04 0.28
C ARG A 291 -9.13 10.51 0.55
N THR A 292 -9.75 11.10 -0.43
CA THR A 292 -11.18 11.45 -0.42
C THR A 292 -11.76 11.14 -1.80
N ASN A 293 -12.92 10.49 -1.84
CA ASN A 293 -13.63 10.24 -3.07
C ASN A 293 -14.99 10.96 -3.05
N ASN A 294 -15.31 11.61 -4.15
CA ASN A 294 -16.64 12.19 -4.39
C ASN A 294 -17.18 11.56 -5.66
N VAL A 295 -18.39 11.01 -5.59
CA VAL A 295 -19.02 10.33 -6.73
C VAL A 295 -20.42 10.92 -6.92
N PHE A 296 -20.72 11.27 -8.16
CA PHE A 296 -22.02 11.68 -8.60
C PHE A 296 -22.53 10.72 -9.66
N GLY A 297 -23.76 10.25 -9.51
CA GLY A 297 -24.38 9.29 -10.40
C GLY A 297 -25.75 9.75 -10.89
N VAL A 298 -26.06 9.43 -12.14
CA VAL A 298 -27.38 9.61 -12.72
C VAL A 298 -27.78 8.28 -13.37
N GLY A 299 -29.01 7.85 -13.11
CA GLY A 299 -29.59 6.66 -13.67
C GLY A 299 -30.99 6.90 -14.25
N VAL A 300 -31.35 6.12 -15.25
CA VAL A 300 -32.71 6.11 -15.79
C VAL A 300 -33.27 4.71 -15.68
N GLU A 301 -34.43 4.56 -15.06
CA GLU A 301 -35.17 3.31 -14.95
C GLU A 301 -36.36 3.36 -15.90
N LEU A 302 -36.50 2.32 -16.70
CA LEU A 302 -37.61 2.15 -17.69
C LEU A 302 -38.45 0.94 -17.30
N THR A 303 -39.75 1.17 -17.11
CA THR A 303 -40.75 0.11 -16.94
C THR A 303 -41.38 -0.20 -18.31
N LEU A 304 -41.20 -1.43 -18.80
CA LEU A 304 -41.69 -1.89 -20.07
C LEU A 304 -43.13 -2.33 -20.00
#